data_128ce210a3e80cb563f0691d13eba6bd
#
_entry.id   128ce210a3e80cb563f0691d13eba6bd
#
_cell.length_a   1.000
_cell.length_b   1.000
_cell.length_c   1.000
_cell.angle_alpha   90.00
_cell.angle_beta   90.00
_cell.angle_gamma   90.00
#
_symmetry.space_group_name_H-M   'P 1'
#
loop_
_entity.id
_entity.type
_entity.pdbx_description
1 polymer ?
#
loop_
_entity_poly.entity_id
_entity_poly.type
_entity_poly.pdbx_seq_one_letter_code
_entity_poly.pdbx_strand_id
1 'polypeptide(L)'
;EVHRLPPEGQEMLFPLIDHGYFRRLGETNNIHKANIRLILATTENPNASILRTFMRRIPCIITIPDLASRPFEDRLNLIYNFFAEETKKINIPITVPAEVIKFLSSYECKGNIGQLKNDIKVICAKALVEYITEHQDHIIIKLSQIIKYFINNEITTYNKYANLYKNPILGKLSDITFNPEDISKNQLFINSLISSSYQPEEDFYAALLKSSSTYFKQRLPIEVIKNNINTQVENYFDKYPYETSKNQIFSDESVLS
;
A
#
# COMPACT_ATOMS: atom_id res chain seq x y z
N GLU A 1 15.98 -9.79 -2.28
CA GLU A 1 16.91 -8.62 -2.27
C GLU A 1 17.92 -8.75 -3.42
N VAL A 2 17.46 -8.49 -4.64
CA VAL A 2 18.28 -8.66 -5.86
C VAL A 2 19.52 -7.76 -5.89
N HIS A 3 19.49 -6.62 -5.21
CA HIS A 3 20.63 -5.70 -5.09
C HIS A 3 21.84 -6.31 -4.36
N ARG A 4 21.65 -7.40 -3.61
CA ARG A 4 22.74 -8.14 -2.94
C ARG A 4 23.47 -9.12 -3.85
N LEU A 5 22.91 -9.39 -5.04
CA LEU A 5 23.64 -10.20 -6.03
C LEU A 5 24.81 -9.37 -6.59
N PRO A 6 26.05 -9.88 -6.53
CA PRO A 6 27.16 -9.22 -7.16
C PRO A 6 26.96 -9.13 -8.68
N PRO A 7 27.66 -8.23 -9.39
CA PRO A 7 27.52 -8.07 -10.85
C PRO A 7 27.59 -9.38 -11.62
N GLU A 8 28.52 -10.25 -11.27
CA GLU A 8 28.71 -11.56 -11.89
C GLU A 8 27.48 -12.46 -11.68
N GLY A 9 26.89 -12.40 -10.48
CA GLY A 9 25.65 -13.13 -10.16
C GLY A 9 24.45 -12.62 -10.94
N GLN A 10 24.38 -11.31 -11.19
CA GLN A 10 23.34 -10.73 -12.05
C GLN A 10 23.52 -11.19 -13.51
N GLU A 11 24.75 -11.22 -14.02
CA GLU A 11 25.06 -11.68 -15.37
C GLU A 11 24.77 -13.17 -15.58
N MET A 12 24.95 -13.99 -14.55
CA MET A 12 24.61 -15.42 -14.60
C MET A 12 23.13 -15.68 -14.84
N LEU A 13 22.24 -14.71 -14.55
CA LEU A 13 20.80 -14.82 -14.81
C LEU A 13 20.42 -14.48 -16.26
N PHE A 14 21.32 -13.88 -17.07
CA PHE A 14 20.99 -13.46 -18.44
C PHE A 14 20.51 -14.61 -19.33
N PRO A 15 21.19 -15.77 -19.40
CA PRO A 15 20.72 -16.88 -20.23
C PRO A 15 19.35 -17.40 -19.80
N LEU A 16 19.06 -17.36 -18.51
CA LEU A 16 17.76 -17.76 -17.98
C LEU A 16 16.65 -16.81 -18.37
N ILE A 17 16.91 -15.50 -18.31
CA ILE A 17 15.94 -14.46 -18.64
C ILE A 17 15.73 -14.37 -20.16
N ASP A 18 16.84 -14.38 -20.93
CA ASP A 18 16.79 -14.15 -22.37
C ASP A 18 16.33 -15.39 -23.15
N HIS A 19 16.69 -16.57 -22.69
CA HIS A 19 16.55 -17.82 -23.47
C HIS A 19 15.89 -18.97 -22.72
N GLY A 20 15.57 -18.81 -21.45
CA GLY A 20 14.92 -19.87 -20.65
C GLY A 20 15.80 -21.08 -20.37
N TYR A 21 17.11 -20.90 -20.25
CA TYR A 21 18.01 -21.96 -19.85
C TYR A 21 19.05 -21.51 -18.82
N PHE A 22 19.59 -22.48 -18.10
CA PHE A 22 20.70 -22.25 -17.16
C PHE A 22 21.70 -23.42 -17.23
N ARG A 23 22.88 -23.21 -16.67
CA ARG A 23 23.90 -24.24 -16.46
C ARG A 23 24.17 -24.34 -14.97
N ARG A 24 24.39 -25.56 -14.49
CA ARG A 24 24.82 -25.76 -13.12
C ARG A 24 26.32 -25.40 -12.98
N LEU A 25 26.69 -25.00 -11.79
CA LEU A 25 28.08 -24.66 -11.49
C LEU A 25 28.97 -25.89 -11.74
N GLY A 26 30.05 -25.73 -12.56
CA GLY A 26 30.93 -26.80 -12.95
C GLY A 26 30.51 -27.61 -14.20
N GLU A 27 29.32 -27.38 -14.76
CA GLU A 27 28.89 -27.97 -16.01
C GLU A 27 29.23 -27.08 -17.21
N THR A 28 30.09 -27.57 -18.11
CA THR A 28 30.44 -26.83 -19.34
C THR A 28 29.54 -27.18 -20.52
N ASN A 29 29.07 -28.42 -20.60
CA ASN A 29 28.39 -28.93 -21.81
C ASN A 29 26.88 -29.14 -21.65
N ASN A 30 26.33 -29.16 -20.44
CA ASN A 30 24.93 -29.44 -20.22
C ASN A 30 24.14 -28.14 -20.06
N ILE A 31 23.07 -28.04 -20.81
CA ILE A 31 22.10 -26.94 -20.76
C ILE A 31 20.79 -27.47 -20.19
N HIS A 32 20.30 -26.83 -19.14
CA HIS A 32 19.03 -27.17 -18.52
C HIS A 32 17.98 -26.12 -18.92
N LYS A 33 16.92 -26.53 -19.61
CA LYS A 33 15.80 -25.63 -19.94
C LYS A 33 14.92 -25.40 -18.73
N ALA A 34 14.50 -24.16 -18.53
CA ALA A 34 13.58 -23.78 -17.48
C ALA A 34 12.57 -22.78 -18.03
N ASN A 35 11.28 -23.07 -17.83
CA ASN A 35 10.20 -22.14 -18.12
C ASN A 35 9.71 -21.58 -16.77
N ILE A 36 10.27 -20.46 -16.35
CA ILE A 36 9.98 -19.84 -15.05
C ILE A 36 9.55 -18.39 -15.23
N ARG A 37 8.78 -17.91 -14.27
CA ARG A 37 8.51 -16.47 -14.09
C ARG A 37 9.43 -15.97 -12.98
N LEU A 38 10.21 -14.93 -13.30
CA LEU A 38 11.12 -14.30 -12.34
C LEU A 38 10.46 -13.08 -11.69
N ILE A 39 10.41 -13.07 -10.36
CA ILE A 39 9.96 -11.95 -9.56
C ILE A 39 11.11 -11.53 -8.67
N LEU A 40 11.54 -10.29 -8.82
CA LEU A 40 12.65 -9.71 -8.08
C LEU A 40 12.11 -8.64 -7.12
N ALA A 41 12.74 -8.53 -5.95
CA ALA A 41 12.41 -7.49 -4.98
C ALA A 41 13.69 -6.83 -4.46
N THR A 42 13.62 -5.52 -4.23
CA THR A 42 14.69 -4.73 -3.64
C THR A 42 14.11 -3.60 -2.80
N THR A 43 14.84 -3.19 -1.76
CA THR A 43 14.58 -1.99 -0.98
C THR A 43 15.40 -0.80 -1.45
N GLU A 44 16.38 -1.04 -2.34
CA GLU A 44 17.27 -0.03 -2.88
C GLU A 44 16.74 0.54 -4.20
N ASN A 45 17.23 1.71 -4.57
CA ASN A 45 16.95 2.27 -5.88
C ASN A 45 17.55 1.35 -6.97
N PRO A 46 16.74 0.72 -7.83
CA PRO A 46 17.23 -0.22 -8.83
C PRO A 46 18.27 0.39 -9.75
N ASN A 47 18.14 1.68 -10.08
CA ASN A 47 19.07 2.37 -10.99
C ASN A 47 20.47 2.59 -10.40
N ALA A 48 20.60 2.56 -9.06
CA ALA A 48 21.86 2.76 -8.36
C ALA A 48 22.57 1.44 -8.03
N SER A 49 21.82 0.37 -7.81
CA SER A 49 22.34 -0.88 -7.23
C SER A 49 22.31 -2.08 -8.16
N ILE A 50 21.66 -1.98 -9.33
CA ILE A 50 21.50 -3.07 -10.30
C ILE A 50 22.16 -2.66 -11.62
N LEU A 51 22.82 -3.62 -12.28
CA LEU A 51 23.43 -3.38 -13.60
C LEU A 51 22.38 -2.90 -14.62
N ARG A 52 22.74 -1.88 -15.38
CA ARG A 52 21.85 -1.37 -16.46
C ARG A 52 21.51 -2.44 -17.50
N THR A 53 22.43 -3.36 -17.76
CA THR A 53 22.24 -4.51 -18.64
C THR A 53 21.22 -5.49 -18.10
N PHE A 54 21.16 -5.66 -16.77
CA PHE A 54 20.15 -6.48 -16.09
C PHE A 54 18.79 -5.79 -16.10
N MET A 55 18.75 -4.48 -15.81
CA MET A 55 17.51 -3.70 -15.79
C MET A 55 16.76 -3.71 -17.14
N ARG A 56 17.49 -3.70 -18.27
CA ARG A 56 16.87 -3.78 -19.61
C ARG A 56 16.12 -5.09 -19.88
N ARG A 57 16.37 -6.13 -19.09
CA ARG A 57 15.73 -7.44 -19.17
C ARG A 57 14.52 -7.58 -18.27
N ILE A 58 14.27 -6.59 -17.41
CA ILE A 58 13.12 -6.56 -16.50
C ILE A 58 12.06 -5.65 -17.12
N PRO A 59 11.04 -6.21 -17.78
CA PRO A 59 10.06 -5.43 -18.56
C PRO A 59 9.08 -4.66 -17.69
N CYS A 60 8.94 -5.03 -16.41
CA CYS A 60 7.97 -4.43 -15.50
C CYS A 60 8.63 -4.11 -14.18
N ILE A 61 8.61 -2.85 -13.80
CA ILE A 61 9.09 -2.36 -12.50
C ILE A 61 7.87 -1.79 -11.75
N ILE A 62 7.62 -2.32 -10.55
CA ILE A 62 6.53 -1.87 -9.71
C ILE A 62 7.16 -1.25 -8.45
N THR A 63 6.93 0.04 -8.24
CA THR A 63 7.34 0.73 -7.03
C THR A 63 6.20 0.69 -6.01
N ILE A 64 6.49 0.14 -4.83
CA ILE A 64 5.54 0.14 -3.72
C ILE A 64 5.84 1.36 -2.85
N PRO A 65 4.91 2.34 -2.77
CA PRO A 65 5.15 3.55 -2.01
C PRO A 65 5.23 3.29 -0.51
N ASP A 66 5.99 4.11 0.19
CA ASP A 66 6.05 4.13 1.65
C ASP A 66 4.68 4.45 2.26
N LEU A 67 4.47 4.00 3.49
CA LEU A 67 3.22 4.25 4.21
C LEU A 67 2.91 5.75 4.35
N ALA A 68 3.94 6.60 4.47
CA ALA A 68 3.81 8.05 4.58
C ALA A 68 3.33 8.73 3.29
N SER A 69 3.60 8.12 2.13
CA SER A 69 3.20 8.63 0.80
C SER A 69 1.91 8.00 0.27
N ARG A 70 1.34 7.02 1.00
CA ARG A 70 0.07 6.42 0.61
C ARG A 70 -1.12 7.28 0.98
N PRO A 71 -2.26 7.15 0.26
CA PRO A 71 -3.52 7.74 0.67
C PRO A 71 -3.88 7.37 2.12
N PHE A 72 -4.56 8.29 2.79
CA PHE A 72 -5.01 8.08 4.18
C PHE A 72 -5.87 6.82 4.32
N GLU A 73 -6.71 6.55 3.34
CA GLU A 73 -7.61 5.41 3.24
C GLU A 73 -6.87 4.08 3.26
N ASP A 74 -5.75 3.99 2.55
CA ASP A 74 -4.89 2.79 2.55
C ASP A 74 -4.34 2.50 3.93
N ARG A 75 -3.90 3.55 4.64
CA ARG A 75 -3.39 3.42 6.01
C ARG A 75 -4.49 2.99 6.97
N LEU A 76 -5.67 3.55 6.83
CA LEU A 76 -6.84 3.18 7.61
C LEU A 76 -7.20 1.71 7.39
N ASN A 77 -7.26 1.25 6.15
CA ASN A 77 -7.49 -0.15 5.79
C ASN A 77 -6.44 -1.09 6.40
N LEU A 78 -5.17 -0.70 6.41
CA LEU A 78 -4.10 -1.49 7.02
C LEU A 78 -4.29 -1.61 8.54
N ILE A 79 -4.59 -0.52 9.24
CA ILE A 79 -4.88 -0.50 10.68
C ILE A 79 -6.00 -1.50 11.00
N TYR A 80 -7.07 -1.45 10.23
CA TYR A 80 -8.21 -2.35 10.39
C TYR A 80 -7.85 -3.81 10.19
N ASN A 81 -7.18 -4.11 9.10
CA ASN A 81 -6.78 -5.47 8.79
C ASN A 81 -5.87 -6.05 9.87
N PHE A 82 -4.98 -5.23 10.44
CA PHE A 82 -4.09 -5.69 11.50
C PHE A 82 -4.84 -5.93 12.82
N PHE A 83 -5.77 -5.07 13.22
CA PHE A 83 -6.63 -5.35 14.37
C PHE A 83 -7.50 -6.59 14.15
N ALA A 84 -8.06 -6.76 12.97
CA ALA A 84 -8.83 -7.94 12.60
C ALA A 84 -7.98 -9.23 12.66
N GLU A 85 -6.74 -9.19 12.15
CA GLU A 85 -5.79 -10.32 12.26
C GLU A 85 -5.48 -10.68 13.72
N GLU A 86 -5.20 -9.68 14.56
CA GLU A 86 -4.88 -9.92 15.98
C GLU A 86 -6.12 -10.41 16.75
N THR A 87 -7.29 -9.88 16.46
CA THR A 87 -8.56 -10.36 17.05
C THR A 87 -8.81 -11.85 16.74
N LYS A 88 -8.56 -12.27 15.49
CA LYS A 88 -8.64 -13.68 15.11
C LYS A 88 -7.68 -14.57 15.89
N LYS A 89 -6.44 -14.11 16.11
CA LYS A 89 -5.43 -14.88 16.83
C LYS A 89 -5.74 -15.01 18.31
N ILE A 90 -6.21 -13.92 18.92
CA ILE A 90 -6.55 -13.86 20.34
C ILE A 90 -7.88 -14.59 20.60
N ASN A 91 -8.77 -14.60 19.63
CA ASN A 91 -10.11 -15.19 19.70
C ASN A 91 -11.00 -14.59 20.80
N ILE A 92 -10.80 -13.31 21.12
CA ILE A 92 -11.59 -12.51 22.07
C ILE A 92 -11.94 -11.20 21.38
N PRO A 93 -13.17 -10.66 21.52
CA PRO A 93 -13.52 -9.37 20.95
C PRO A 93 -12.61 -8.26 21.46
N ILE A 94 -12.18 -7.37 20.52
CA ILE A 94 -11.33 -6.22 20.82
C ILE A 94 -12.05 -4.93 20.44
N THR A 95 -12.28 -4.05 21.41
CA THR A 95 -12.81 -2.70 21.17
C THR A 95 -11.67 -1.70 21.04
N VAL A 96 -11.65 -1.01 19.92
CA VAL A 96 -10.66 0.01 19.57
C VAL A 96 -11.36 1.37 19.50
N PRO A 97 -11.06 2.29 20.44
CA PRO A 97 -11.61 3.64 20.42
C PRO A 97 -11.20 4.43 19.19
N ALA A 98 -12.07 5.35 18.75
CA ALA A 98 -11.83 6.20 17.57
C ALA A 98 -10.53 7.01 17.71
N GLU A 99 -10.19 7.48 18.91
CA GLU A 99 -8.96 8.22 19.17
C GLU A 99 -7.70 7.39 18.93
N VAL A 100 -7.76 6.10 19.19
CA VAL A 100 -6.65 5.16 18.92
C VAL A 100 -6.42 5.02 17.42
N ILE A 101 -7.51 4.89 16.66
CA ILE A 101 -7.44 4.80 15.19
C ILE A 101 -6.89 6.10 14.62
N LYS A 102 -7.38 7.25 15.11
CA LYS A 102 -6.89 8.58 14.72
C LYS A 102 -5.40 8.73 14.99
N PHE A 103 -4.96 8.30 16.17
CA PHE A 103 -3.54 8.35 16.55
C PHE A 103 -2.69 7.48 15.61
N LEU A 104 -3.06 6.21 15.42
CA LEU A 104 -2.34 5.29 14.54
C LEU A 104 -2.36 5.72 13.07
N SER A 105 -3.37 6.48 12.66
CA SER A 105 -3.44 7.03 11.32
C SER A 105 -2.53 8.24 11.13
N SER A 106 -2.10 8.91 12.20
CA SER A 106 -1.40 10.19 12.16
C SER A 106 0.06 10.16 12.63
N TYR A 107 0.52 9.11 13.34
CA TYR A 107 1.91 9.06 13.82
C TYR A 107 2.91 8.76 12.71
N GLU A 108 4.15 9.21 12.89
CA GLU A 108 5.24 8.89 11.98
C GLU A 108 5.66 7.43 12.14
N CYS A 109 5.53 6.65 11.08
CA CYS A 109 5.83 5.23 11.04
C CYS A 109 7.08 4.98 10.18
N LYS A 110 8.27 5.28 10.73
CA LYS A 110 9.57 5.19 10.02
C LYS A 110 9.88 3.78 9.51
N GLY A 111 9.49 2.76 10.26
CA GLY A 111 9.62 1.35 9.88
C GLY A 111 8.50 0.84 8.96
N ASN A 112 7.72 1.77 8.39
CA ASN A 112 6.73 1.50 7.38
C ASN A 112 5.63 0.53 7.85
N ILE A 113 5.05 -0.26 6.95
CA ILE A 113 3.94 -1.21 7.25
C ILE A 113 4.36 -2.24 8.31
N GLY A 114 5.62 -2.68 8.29
CA GLY A 114 6.14 -3.64 9.27
C GLY A 114 6.09 -3.10 10.70
N GLN A 115 6.46 -1.83 10.90
CA GLN A 115 6.36 -1.17 12.19
C GLN A 115 4.90 -1.02 12.63
N LEU A 116 4.01 -0.52 11.76
CA LEU A 116 2.60 -0.35 12.06
C LEU A 116 1.97 -1.68 12.54
N LYS A 117 2.25 -2.77 11.83
CA LYS A 117 1.78 -4.12 12.20
C LYS A 117 2.31 -4.55 13.57
N ASN A 118 3.60 -4.33 13.83
CA ASN A 118 4.22 -4.68 15.11
C ASN A 118 3.67 -3.83 16.26
N ASP A 119 3.49 -2.53 16.04
CA ASP A 119 2.94 -1.62 17.06
C ASP A 119 1.52 -2.04 17.46
N ILE A 120 0.65 -2.34 16.50
CA ILE A 120 -0.70 -2.85 16.75
C ILE A 120 -0.66 -4.17 17.53
N LYS A 121 0.23 -5.09 17.14
CA LYS A 121 0.41 -6.36 17.87
C LYS A 121 0.81 -6.14 19.34
N VAL A 122 1.74 -5.22 19.60
CA VAL A 122 2.18 -4.89 20.97
C VAL A 122 1.05 -4.24 21.76
N ILE A 123 0.27 -3.35 21.13
CA ILE A 123 -0.91 -2.72 21.76
C ILE A 123 -1.93 -3.78 22.15
N CYS A 124 -2.28 -4.70 21.24
CA CYS A 124 -3.21 -5.79 21.54
C CYS A 124 -2.70 -6.72 22.64
N ALA A 125 -1.40 -7.05 22.65
CA ALA A 125 -0.80 -7.88 23.68
C ALA A 125 -0.87 -7.23 25.07
N LYS A 126 -0.61 -5.91 25.18
CA LYS A 126 -0.75 -5.16 26.44
C LYS A 126 -2.19 -5.13 26.93
N ALA A 127 -3.14 -4.86 26.02
CA ALA A 127 -4.56 -4.85 26.36
C ALA A 127 -5.06 -6.25 26.81
N LEU A 128 -4.53 -7.32 26.21
CA LEU A 128 -4.82 -8.69 26.62
C LEU A 128 -4.33 -8.98 28.04
N VAL A 129 -3.14 -8.50 28.43
CA VAL A 129 -2.65 -8.65 29.81
C VAL A 129 -3.58 -7.97 30.80
N GLU A 130 -4.05 -6.74 30.50
CA GLU A 130 -5.02 -6.04 31.36
C GLU A 130 -6.36 -6.76 31.43
N TYR A 131 -6.88 -7.24 30.27
CA TYR A 131 -8.09 -8.04 30.21
C TYR A 131 -8.03 -9.24 31.20
N ILE A 132 -6.90 -9.96 31.20
CA ILE A 132 -6.72 -11.12 32.11
C ILE A 132 -6.63 -10.70 33.56
N THR A 133 -5.94 -9.58 33.86
CA THR A 133 -5.72 -9.12 35.22
C THR A 133 -6.92 -8.43 35.84
N GLU A 134 -7.71 -7.70 35.06
CA GLU A 134 -8.86 -6.93 35.50
C GLU A 134 -10.19 -7.69 35.34
N HIS A 135 -10.18 -8.92 34.83
CA HIS A 135 -11.37 -9.78 34.63
C HIS A 135 -12.49 -9.08 33.85
N GLN A 136 -12.14 -8.42 32.73
CA GLN A 136 -13.07 -7.71 31.86
C GLN A 136 -13.84 -8.70 30.98
N ASP A 137 -15.00 -8.29 30.44
CA ASP A 137 -15.79 -9.12 29.51
C ASP A 137 -15.21 -9.20 28.10
N HIS A 138 -14.46 -8.18 27.69
CA HIS A 138 -13.79 -8.10 26.39
C HIS A 138 -12.55 -7.20 26.47
N ILE A 139 -11.70 -7.25 25.47
CA ILE A 139 -10.48 -6.44 25.42
C ILE A 139 -10.82 -5.02 24.98
N ILE A 140 -10.41 -4.01 25.77
CA ILE A 140 -10.56 -2.59 25.44
C ILE A 140 -9.18 -1.97 25.33
N ILE A 141 -8.88 -1.36 24.20
CA ILE A 141 -7.62 -0.64 23.99
C ILE A 141 -7.74 0.77 24.58
N LYS A 142 -6.83 1.13 25.48
CA LYS A 142 -6.83 2.45 26.12
C LYS A 142 -5.79 3.36 25.46
N LEU A 143 -6.17 4.58 25.08
CA LEU A 143 -5.27 5.57 24.45
C LEU A 143 -4.06 5.90 25.35
N SER A 144 -4.23 5.92 26.67
CA SER A 144 -3.15 6.18 27.63
C SER A 144 -2.00 5.18 27.53
N GLN A 145 -2.29 3.91 27.25
CA GLN A 145 -1.28 2.86 27.06
C GLN A 145 -0.48 3.07 25.79
N ILE A 146 -1.16 3.51 24.74
CA ILE A 146 -0.58 3.80 23.44
C ILE A 146 0.37 4.99 23.55
N ILE A 147 -0.09 6.10 24.12
CA ILE A 147 0.73 7.30 24.31
C ILE A 147 1.98 6.96 25.13
N LYS A 148 1.84 6.22 26.23
CA LYS A 148 2.97 5.79 27.06
C LYS A 148 3.96 4.90 26.29
N TYR A 149 3.46 3.99 25.45
CA TYR A 149 4.31 3.14 24.60
C TYR A 149 5.11 3.97 23.59
N PHE A 150 4.47 4.92 22.93
CA PHE A 150 5.10 5.74 21.90
C PHE A 150 6.07 6.78 22.48
N ILE A 151 5.77 7.38 23.62
CA ILE A 151 6.68 8.30 24.32
C ILE A 151 7.96 7.56 24.74
N ASN A 152 7.84 6.36 25.32
CA ASN A 152 9.00 5.58 25.77
C ASN A 152 9.91 5.10 24.63
N ASN A 153 9.39 5.03 23.41
CA ASN A 153 10.15 4.63 22.22
C ASN A 153 10.60 5.81 21.36
N GLU A 154 10.67 7.04 21.91
CA GLU A 154 11.13 8.27 21.24
C GLU A 154 10.38 8.59 19.92
N ILE A 155 9.16 8.09 19.75
CA ILE A 155 8.34 8.37 18.56
C ILE A 155 7.70 9.75 18.74
N THR A 156 8.53 10.78 18.64
CA THR A 156 8.15 12.18 18.80
C THR A 156 8.05 12.89 17.47
N THR A 157 6.95 12.75 16.76
CA THR A 157 6.61 13.74 15.73
C THR A 157 5.10 13.84 15.50
N TYR A 158 4.44 14.36 16.51
CA TYR A 158 3.00 14.69 16.46
C TYR A 158 2.70 15.86 15.50
N ASN A 159 3.71 16.71 15.20
CA ASN A 159 3.50 17.98 14.49
C ASN A 159 3.44 17.91 12.96
N LYS A 160 3.92 16.86 12.33
CA LYS A 160 3.94 16.77 10.86
C LYS A 160 2.55 16.46 10.25
N TYR A 161 1.65 15.95 11.08
CA TYR A 161 0.33 15.46 10.65
C TYR A 161 -0.85 16.30 11.16
N ALA A 162 -0.60 17.53 11.64
CA ALA A 162 -1.67 18.45 12.06
C ALA A 162 -2.72 18.69 10.94
N ASN A 163 -2.34 18.51 9.67
CA ASN A 163 -3.25 18.61 8.53
C ASN A 163 -4.16 17.37 8.38
N LEU A 164 -3.82 16.21 8.95
CA LEU A 164 -4.68 15.04 8.90
C LEU A 164 -5.94 15.20 9.77
N TYR A 165 -5.88 16.02 10.84
CA TYR A 165 -7.08 16.35 11.62
C TYR A 165 -8.15 17.10 10.81
N LYS A 166 -7.80 17.63 9.64
CA LYS A 166 -8.75 18.26 8.70
C LYS A 166 -9.42 17.21 7.78
N ASN A 167 -8.98 15.94 7.82
CA ASN A 167 -9.60 14.90 6.99
C ASN A 167 -11.03 14.61 7.49
N PRO A 168 -12.05 14.78 6.66
CA PRO A 168 -13.45 14.60 7.05
C PRO A 168 -13.77 13.17 7.52
N ILE A 169 -12.99 12.18 7.11
CA ILE A 169 -13.15 10.79 7.55
C ILE A 169 -12.88 10.65 9.05
N LEU A 170 -11.85 11.36 9.56
CA LEU A 170 -11.49 11.29 10.98
C LEU A 170 -12.61 11.79 11.90
N GLY A 171 -13.42 12.75 11.44
CA GLY A 171 -14.58 13.25 12.18
C GLY A 171 -15.73 12.25 12.26
N LYS A 172 -15.79 11.28 11.35
CA LYS A 172 -16.84 10.26 11.26
C LYS A 172 -16.47 8.94 11.94
N LEU A 173 -15.22 8.80 12.40
CA LEU A 173 -14.77 7.59 13.08
C LEU A 173 -15.45 7.46 14.43
N SER A 174 -16.00 6.28 14.69
CA SER A 174 -16.52 5.83 15.99
C SER A 174 -15.69 4.69 16.53
N ASP A 175 -15.92 4.35 17.77
CA ASP A 175 -15.33 3.16 18.40
C ASP A 175 -15.76 1.90 17.64
N ILE A 176 -14.83 0.96 17.49
CA ILE A 176 -15.06 -0.24 16.71
C ILE A 176 -14.72 -1.46 17.52
N THR A 177 -15.66 -2.39 17.56
CA THR A 177 -15.46 -3.70 18.15
C THR A 177 -15.22 -4.73 17.05
N PHE A 178 -14.04 -5.31 17.07
CA PHE A 178 -13.65 -6.42 16.21
C PHE A 178 -14.09 -7.72 16.88
N ASN A 179 -14.97 -8.47 16.23
CA ASN A 179 -15.39 -9.79 16.67
C ASN A 179 -14.65 -10.86 15.86
N PRO A 180 -14.16 -11.95 16.52
CA PRO A 180 -13.43 -13.01 15.82
C PRO A 180 -14.23 -13.67 14.68
N GLU A 181 -15.55 -13.77 14.87
CA GLU A 181 -16.46 -14.46 13.94
C GLU A 181 -16.98 -13.57 12.81
N ASP A 182 -16.96 -12.23 12.95
CA ASP A 182 -17.66 -11.31 12.06
C ASP A 182 -16.76 -10.15 11.56
N ILE A 183 -15.61 -10.48 11.05
CA ILE A 183 -14.64 -9.49 10.53
C ILE A 183 -15.15 -8.81 9.25
N SER A 184 -16.00 -9.47 8.49
CA SER A 184 -16.58 -8.93 7.25
C SER A 184 -17.43 -7.68 7.46
N LYS A 185 -18.14 -7.55 8.58
CA LYS A 185 -18.95 -6.35 8.88
C LYS A 185 -18.09 -5.11 9.10
N ASN A 186 -16.95 -5.28 9.77
CA ASN A 186 -16.02 -4.18 10.01
C ASN A 186 -15.40 -3.68 8.70
N GLN A 187 -15.10 -4.59 7.77
CA GLN A 187 -14.60 -4.24 6.44
C GLN A 187 -15.65 -3.45 5.64
N LEU A 188 -16.92 -3.85 5.71
CA LEU A 188 -18.01 -3.12 5.06
C LEU A 188 -18.19 -1.72 5.65
N PHE A 189 -18.05 -1.56 6.96
CA PHE A 189 -18.14 -0.25 7.62
C PHE A 189 -17.02 0.69 7.13
N ILE A 190 -15.79 0.21 7.03
CA ILE A 190 -14.68 1.00 6.48
C ILE A 190 -14.91 1.36 5.03
N ASN A 191 -15.28 0.38 4.22
CA ASN A 191 -15.58 0.65 2.81
C ASN A 191 -16.69 1.68 2.66
N SER A 192 -17.69 1.68 3.56
CA SER A 192 -18.74 2.71 3.58
C SER A 192 -18.23 4.08 4.00
N LEU A 193 -17.33 4.18 4.97
CA LEU A 193 -16.68 5.44 5.39
C LEU A 193 -15.80 5.99 4.26
N ILE A 194 -15.01 5.13 3.64
CA ILE A 194 -14.16 5.48 2.51
C ILE A 194 -15.03 5.91 1.33
N SER A 195 -16.03 5.13 0.94
CA SER A 195 -16.92 5.46 -0.17
C SER A 195 -17.75 6.72 0.06
N SER A 196 -18.14 7.02 1.30
CA SER A 196 -18.86 8.26 1.64
C SER A 196 -17.98 9.52 1.62
N SER A 197 -16.67 9.36 1.64
CA SER A 197 -15.65 10.41 1.53
C SER A 197 -14.98 10.41 0.16
N TYR A 198 -15.31 9.40 -0.67
CA TYR A 198 -14.71 9.22 -1.97
C TYR A 198 -15.11 10.35 -2.91
N GLN A 199 -14.12 11.06 -3.39
CA GLN A 199 -14.27 11.94 -4.54
C GLN A 199 -14.22 11.11 -5.83
N PRO A 200 -14.78 11.59 -6.93
CA PRO A 200 -15.14 10.79 -8.12
C PRO A 200 -13.99 10.21 -8.96
N GLU A 201 -12.78 10.11 -8.40
CA GLU A 201 -11.59 9.64 -9.14
C GLU A 201 -11.67 8.16 -9.57
N GLU A 202 -12.17 7.26 -8.72
CA GLU A 202 -12.30 5.84 -9.11
C GLU A 202 -13.36 5.63 -10.20
N ASP A 203 -14.46 6.37 -10.11
CA ASP A 203 -15.50 6.33 -11.16
C ASP A 203 -14.96 6.85 -12.49
N PHE A 204 -14.08 7.84 -12.46
CA PHE A 204 -13.43 8.38 -13.66
C PHE A 204 -12.50 7.35 -14.31
N TYR A 205 -11.57 6.74 -13.54
CA TYR A 205 -10.66 5.72 -14.08
C TYR A 205 -11.42 4.48 -14.58
N ALA A 206 -12.43 4.04 -13.87
CA ALA A 206 -13.27 2.93 -14.30
C ALA A 206 -14.03 3.27 -15.59
N ALA A 207 -14.58 4.48 -15.72
CA ALA A 207 -15.23 4.99 -16.92
C ALA A 207 -14.25 5.10 -18.08
N LEU A 208 -13.03 5.60 -17.83
CA LEU A 208 -11.97 5.75 -18.84
C LEU A 208 -11.51 4.37 -19.38
N LEU A 209 -11.30 3.39 -18.49
CA LEU A 209 -10.96 2.02 -18.88
C LEU A 209 -12.09 1.34 -19.68
N LYS A 210 -13.33 1.55 -19.27
CA LYS A 210 -14.51 1.03 -19.99
C LYS A 210 -14.64 1.65 -21.38
N SER A 211 -14.47 2.97 -21.50
CA SER A 211 -14.49 3.68 -22.78
C SER A 211 -13.37 3.19 -23.68
N SER A 212 -12.13 3.11 -23.15
CA SER A 212 -10.97 2.60 -23.89
C SER A 212 -11.21 1.19 -24.41
N SER A 213 -11.68 0.27 -23.56
CA SER A 213 -12.01 -1.10 -23.94
C SER A 213 -13.07 -1.15 -25.07
N THR A 214 -14.05 -0.26 -25.01
CA THR A 214 -15.11 -0.16 -26.01
C THR A 214 -14.56 0.32 -27.36
N TYR A 215 -13.71 1.36 -27.36
CA TYR A 215 -13.09 1.88 -28.57
C TYR A 215 -12.17 0.85 -29.24
N PHE A 216 -11.41 0.08 -28.47
CA PHE A 216 -10.60 -1.02 -29.01
C PHE A 216 -11.46 -2.14 -29.62
N LYS A 217 -12.57 -2.52 -28.97
CA LYS A 217 -13.52 -3.50 -29.54
C LYS A 217 -14.15 -3.04 -30.85
N GLN A 218 -14.42 -1.74 -30.98
CA GLN A 218 -14.94 -1.12 -32.19
C GLN A 218 -13.87 -0.92 -33.30
N ARG A 219 -12.61 -1.28 -33.03
CA ARG A 219 -11.48 -1.15 -33.94
C ARG A 219 -11.32 0.27 -34.49
N LEU A 220 -11.56 1.28 -33.68
CA LEU A 220 -11.35 2.67 -34.08
C LEU A 220 -9.86 2.94 -34.33
N PRO A 221 -9.50 3.87 -35.25
CA PRO A 221 -8.12 4.31 -35.44
C PRO A 221 -7.53 4.83 -34.12
N ILE A 222 -6.25 4.54 -33.86
CA ILE A 222 -5.55 4.90 -32.61
C ILE A 222 -5.63 6.41 -32.35
N GLU A 223 -5.51 7.25 -33.37
CA GLU A 223 -5.62 8.70 -33.23
C GLU A 223 -7.00 9.14 -32.73
N VAL A 224 -8.06 8.48 -33.20
CA VAL A 224 -9.44 8.77 -32.73
C VAL A 224 -9.60 8.34 -31.27
N ILE A 225 -9.05 7.18 -30.89
CA ILE A 225 -9.08 6.69 -29.50
C ILE A 225 -8.33 7.67 -28.60
N LYS A 226 -7.14 8.10 -28.98
CA LYS A 226 -6.31 9.07 -28.25
C LYS A 226 -7.03 10.39 -28.03
N ASN A 227 -7.61 10.95 -29.08
CA ASN A 227 -8.35 12.21 -29.01
C ASN A 227 -9.58 12.11 -28.09
N ASN A 228 -10.35 11.02 -28.18
CA ASN A 228 -11.52 10.81 -27.33
C ASN A 228 -11.15 10.63 -25.85
N ILE A 229 -10.05 9.94 -25.57
CA ILE A 229 -9.53 9.78 -24.22
C ILE A 229 -9.03 11.11 -23.67
N ASN A 230 -8.24 11.87 -24.44
CA ASN A 230 -7.76 13.18 -24.02
C ASN A 230 -8.92 14.14 -23.71
N THR A 231 -9.93 14.18 -24.57
CA THR A 231 -11.13 15.01 -24.32
C THR A 231 -11.87 14.61 -23.04
N GLN A 232 -11.95 13.30 -22.74
CA GLN A 232 -12.55 12.85 -21.46
C GLN A 232 -11.73 13.28 -20.25
N VAL A 233 -10.39 13.21 -20.37
CA VAL A 233 -9.46 13.64 -19.31
C VAL A 233 -9.57 15.17 -19.10
N GLU A 234 -9.53 15.96 -20.16
CA GLU A 234 -9.65 17.41 -20.09
C GLU A 234 -10.98 17.84 -19.47
N ASN A 235 -12.10 17.28 -19.95
CA ASN A 235 -13.43 17.56 -19.39
C ASN A 235 -13.54 17.21 -17.92
N TYR A 236 -12.84 16.16 -17.47
CA TYR A 236 -12.83 15.80 -16.06
C TYR A 236 -12.08 16.82 -15.22
N PHE A 237 -10.88 17.24 -15.64
CA PHE A 237 -10.09 18.23 -14.92
C PHE A 237 -10.71 19.63 -14.95
N ASP A 238 -11.41 20.00 -16.03
CA ASP A 238 -12.17 21.26 -16.09
C ASP A 238 -13.33 21.28 -15.10
N LYS A 239 -13.96 20.12 -14.87
CA LYS A 239 -15.07 19.99 -13.94
C LYS A 239 -14.60 19.94 -12.47
N TYR A 240 -13.39 19.43 -12.25
CA TYR A 240 -12.77 19.28 -10.93
C TYR A 240 -11.37 19.92 -10.94
N PRO A 241 -11.26 21.25 -10.92
CA PRO A 241 -9.97 21.92 -10.92
C PRO A 241 -9.20 21.52 -9.66
N TYR A 242 -8.09 20.83 -9.87
CA TYR A 242 -7.14 20.50 -8.83
C TYR A 242 -6.59 21.80 -8.25
N GLU A 243 -6.74 22.03 -6.94
CA GLU A 243 -5.84 22.91 -6.23
C GLU A 243 -4.46 22.26 -6.27
N THR A 244 -3.66 22.71 -7.22
CA THR A 244 -2.28 22.24 -7.43
C THR A 244 -1.46 22.50 -6.19
N SER A 245 -1.39 21.50 -5.29
CA SER A 245 -0.21 21.34 -4.48
C SER A 245 0.89 20.90 -5.48
N LYS A 246 1.72 21.89 -5.83
CA LYS A 246 2.93 21.73 -6.64
C LYS A 246 3.75 20.56 -6.13
N ASN A 247 3.69 19.41 -6.77
CA ASN A 247 4.80 18.45 -6.86
C ASN A 247 4.54 17.44 -7.98
N GLN A 248 5.18 17.71 -9.12
CA GLN A 248 5.82 16.75 -10.01
C GLN A 248 5.22 15.32 -10.06
N ILE A 249 4.21 15.09 -10.90
CA ILE A 249 3.92 13.75 -11.41
C ILE A 249 3.85 13.70 -12.95
N PHE A 250 3.78 14.82 -13.66
CA PHE A 250 3.71 14.84 -15.13
C PHE A 250 4.70 15.83 -15.76
N SER A 251 6.00 15.62 -15.52
CA SER A 251 7.05 16.33 -16.26
C SER A 251 8.04 15.38 -16.94
N ASP A 252 7.63 14.16 -17.26
CA ASP A 252 8.43 13.31 -18.15
C ASP A 252 7.72 13.18 -19.51
N GLU A 253 8.15 13.98 -20.46
CA GLU A 253 7.83 13.84 -21.88
C GLU A 253 8.25 12.48 -22.48
N SER A 254 8.77 11.56 -21.66
CA SER A 254 9.24 10.24 -22.04
C SER A 254 8.15 9.16 -22.06
N VAL A 255 6.90 9.48 -21.73
CA VAL A 255 5.79 8.50 -21.73
C VAL A 255 4.97 8.53 -23.01
N LEU A 256 5.26 9.45 -23.96
CA LEU A 256 4.53 9.63 -25.21
C LEU A 256 5.38 9.43 -26.47
N SER A 257 6.53 8.76 -26.40
CA SER A 257 7.29 8.35 -27.58
C SER A 257 7.32 6.83 -27.75
#